data_d1ecce3e50d1307cedc3d349aa320899
#
_entry.id   d1ecce3e50d1307cedc3d349aa320899
#
_cell.length_a   1.000
_cell.length_b   1.000
_cell.length_c   1.000
_cell.angle_alpha   90.00
_cell.angle_beta   90.00
_cell.angle_gamma   90.00
#
_symmetry.space_group_name_H-M   'P 1'
#
loop_
_entity.id
_entity.type
_entity.pdbx_description
1 polymer ?
#
loop_
_entity_poly.entity_id
_entity_poly.type
_entity_poly.pdbx_seq_one_letter_code
_entity_poly.pdbx_strand_id
1 'polypeptide(L)'
;MRIRESSTIVIAAINGAAAGGGLGLALACDARIASPRAKLAASYAGIGLSPDGGTTWLLPRLVGEQRSRKFFFENQIWSAEEASEAGAIDEVVEEDELISRSLEIATDWSQWGNHFSEATKHLLHVQTLNDFETHLKHEQTLIEAAGTTIEFKDGVSKFLS
;
A
#
# COMPACT_ATOMS: atom_id res chain seq x y z
N MET A 1 0.07 1.60 12.28
CA MET A 1 -1.41 1.53 12.21
C MET A 1 -2.01 2.78 11.57
N ARG A 2 -1.68 4.00 11.96
CA ARG A 2 -2.33 5.24 11.44
C ARG A 2 -2.36 5.37 9.90
N ILE A 3 -1.31 4.97 9.19
CA ILE A 3 -1.29 5.05 7.71
C ILE A 3 -2.39 4.17 7.10
N ARG A 4 -2.52 2.94 7.57
CA ARG A 4 -3.50 1.98 7.03
C ARG A 4 -4.95 2.30 7.42
N GLU A 5 -5.15 2.97 8.55
CA GLU A 5 -6.46 3.38 9.08
C GLU A 5 -6.87 4.80 8.62
N SER A 6 -5.95 5.53 8.01
CA SER A 6 -6.21 6.88 7.50
C SER A 6 -7.12 6.83 6.27
N SER A 7 -8.02 7.80 6.13
CA SER A 7 -8.78 8.04 4.91
C SER A 7 -7.92 8.62 3.77
N THR A 8 -6.72 9.10 4.09
CA THR A 8 -5.80 9.73 3.12
C THR A 8 -5.02 8.68 2.33
N ILE A 9 -4.91 8.85 1.02
CA ILE A 9 -3.99 8.08 0.18
C ILE A 9 -2.55 8.47 0.54
N VAL A 10 -1.73 7.47 0.82
CA VAL A 10 -0.33 7.65 1.24
C VAL A 10 0.58 6.89 0.29
N ILE A 11 1.44 7.61 -0.42
CA ILE A 11 2.42 7.04 -1.35
C ILE A 11 3.81 7.08 -0.71
N ALA A 12 4.52 5.97 -0.73
CA ALA A 12 5.93 5.92 -0.36
C ALA A 12 6.80 6.24 -1.58
N ALA A 13 7.50 7.37 -1.55
CA ALA A 13 8.53 7.72 -2.54
C ALA A 13 9.90 7.30 -1.98
N ILE A 14 10.44 6.17 -2.47
CA ILE A 14 11.62 5.50 -1.91
C ILE A 14 12.85 5.90 -2.72
N ASN A 15 13.64 6.82 -2.19
CA ASN A 15 14.85 7.35 -2.84
C ASN A 15 16.16 6.72 -2.38
N GLY A 16 16.09 5.68 -1.55
CA GLY A 16 17.27 5.04 -0.95
C GLY A 16 16.91 3.78 -0.17
N ALA A 17 17.65 3.47 0.87
CA ALA A 17 17.44 2.26 1.66
C ALA A 17 16.18 2.36 2.56
N ALA A 18 15.25 1.43 2.38
CA ALA A 18 14.15 1.16 3.30
C ALA A 18 14.47 -0.14 4.06
N ALA A 19 14.93 -0.02 5.29
CA ALA A 19 15.40 -1.14 6.11
C ALA A 19 14.71 -1.15 7.48
N GLY A 20 14.50 -2.33 8.05
CA GLY A 20 13.91 -2.48 9.37
C GLY A 20 12.56 -1.74 9.50
N GLY A 21 12.43 -0.82 10.47
CA GLY A 21 11.24 0.01 10.64
C GLY A 21 10.90 0.88 9.43
N GLY A 22 11.91 1.35 8.66
CA GLY A 22 11.72 2.07 7.40
C GLY A 22 11.06 1.20 6.32
N LEU A 23 11.42 -0.07 6.25
CA LEU A 23 10.74 -1.05 5.40
C LEU A 23 9.26 -1.18 5.81
N GLY A 24 9.00 -1.35 7.12
CA GLY A 24 7.63 -1.43 7.64
C GLY A 24 6.79 -0.20 7.28
N LEU A 25 7.39 0.99 7.36
CA LEU A 25 6.73 2.25 6.99
C LEU A 25 6.37 2.27 5.49
N ALA A 26 7.32 1.93 4.62
CA ALA A 26 7.09 1.88 3.17
C ALA A 26 6.00 0.85 2.79
N LEU A 27 6.06 -0.35 3.37
CA LEU A 27 5.08 -1.41 3.12
C LEU A 27 3.68 -1.06 3.65
N ALA A 28 3.55 -0.17 4.63
CA ALA A 28 2.27 0.25 5.16
C ALA A 28 1.55 1.29 4.30
N CYS A 29 2.24 1.92 3.35
CA CYS A 29 1.67 2.89 2.41
C CYS A 29 0.77 2.20 1.37
N ASP A 30 -0.08 2.98 0.71
CA ASP A 30 -1.03 2.47 -0.28
C ASP A 30 -0.31 2.09 -1.58
N ALA A 31 0.69 2.88 -2.01
CA ALA A 31 1.62 2.51 -3.08
C ALA A 31 3.07 2.87 -2.73
N ARG A 32 4.01 2.27 -3.45
CA ARG A 32 5.46 2.40 -3.30
C ARG A 32 6.10 2.65 -4.64
N ILE A 33 6.59 3.87 -4.84
CA ILE A 33 7.35 4.27 -6.02
C ILE A 33 8.79 4.39 -5.61
N ALA A 34 9.70 3.87 -6.40
CA ALA A 34 11.11 3.82 -6.05
C ALA A 34 12.00 4.41 -7.13
N SER A 35 13.12 5.02 -6.73
CA SER A 35 14.22 5.31 -7.65
C SER A 35 15.07 4.04 -7.85
N PRO A 36 15.91 3.97 -8.91
CA PRO A 36 16.80 2.83 -9.13
C PRO A 36 17.83 2.62 -8.01
N ARG A 37 18.06 3.64 -7.18
CA ARG A 37 18.95 3.55 -6.01
C ARG A 37 18.30 2.95 -4.77
N ALA A 38 16.97 2.79 -4.78
CA ALA A 38 16.25 2.26 -3.64
C ALA A 38 16.64 0.80 -3.37
N LYS A 39 16.61 0.43 -2.09
CA LYS A 39 16.84 -0.93 -1.64
C LYS A 39 15.86 -1.28 -0.53
N LEU A 40 15.24 -2.44 -0.62
CA LEU A 40 14.49 -2.99 0.49
C LEU A 40 15.35 -4.00 1.24
N ALA A 41 15.53 -3.83 2.54
CA ALA A 41 16.42 -4.67 3.34
C ALA A 41 15.72 -5.20 4.60
N ALA A 42 15.88 -6.52 4.86
CA ALA A 42 15.42 -7.12 6.11
C ALA A 42 16.20 -6.54 7.30
N SER A 43 17.53 -6.61 7.27
CA SER A 43 18.47 -5.96 8.20
C SER A 43 18.25 -6.25 9.69
N TYR A 44 17.62 -7.37 10.04
CA TYR A 44 17.36 -7.75 11.43
C TYR A 44 18.36 -8.79 11.94
N ALA A 45 18.55 -9.87 11.16
CA ALA A 45 19.34 -11.01 11.58
C ALA A 45 20.81 -10.66 11.87
N GLY A 46 21.39 -9.75 11.08
CA GLY A 46 22.78 -9.31 11.23
C GLY A 46 23.12 -8.63 12.56
N ILE A 47 22.10 -8.12 13.27
CA ILE A 47 22.23 -7.46 14.58
C ILE A 47 21.46 -8.21 15.67
N GLY A 48 21.00 -9.43 15.42
CA GLY A 48 20.32 -10.28 16.40
C GLY A 48 18.92 -9.81 16.81
N LEU A 49 18.25 -9.01 15.98
CA LEU A 49 16.87 -8.56 16.23
C LEU A 49 15.84 -9.42 15.47
N SER A 50 14.65 -9.52 16.03
CA SER A 50 13.47 -9.99 15.31
C SER A 50 12.90 -8.87 14.44
N PRO A 51 12.23 -9.21 13.31
CA PRO A 51 11.50 -8.22 12.52
C PRO A 51 10.46 -7.45 13.34
N ASP A 52 10.32 -6.15 13.05
CA ASP A 52 9.38 -5.23 13.67
C ASP A 52 8.61 -4.40 12.61
N GLY A 53 7.95 -3.31 13.04
CA GLY A 53 7.27 -2.38 12.13
C GLY A 53 6.14 -3.01 11.29
N GLY A 54 5.72 -4.24 11.59
CA GLY A 54 4.71 -4.97 10.83
C GLY A 54 5.22 -5.59 9.54
N THR A 55 6.53 -5.64 9.31
CA THR A 55 7.13 -6.15 8.06
C THR A 55 6.76 -7.60 7.79
N THR A 56 6.73 -8.47 8.81
CA THR A 56 6.31 -9.88 8.69
C THR A 56 4.82 -10.08 8.44
N TRP A 57 4.01 -9.06 8.68
CA TRP A 57 2.59 -9.07 8.34
C TRP A 57 2.33 -8.48 6.96
N LEU A 58 3.04 -7.41 6.59
CA LEU A 58 2.82 -6.66 5.34
C LEU A 58 3.47 -7.34 4.13
N LEU A 59 4.76 -7.72 4.23
CA LEU A 59 5.50 -8.25 3.09
C LEU A 59 4.87 -9.52 2.50
N PRO A 60 4.45 -10.53 3.29
CA PRO A 60 3.83 -11.74 2.73
C PRO A 60 2.55 -11.49 1.95
N ARG A 61 1.83 -10.40 2.25
CA ARG A 61 0.62 -10.00 1.54
C ARG A 61 0.87 -9.37 0.18
N LEU A 62 2.07 -8.87 -0.04
CA LEU A 62 2.51 -8.32 -1.31
C LEU A 62 3.19 -9.38 -2.18
N VAL A 63 4.14 -10.12 -1.62
CA VAL A 63 5.05 -11.00 -2.39
C VAL A 63 4.82 -12.50 -2.16
N GLY A 64 3.90 -12.85 -1.28
CA GLY A 64 3.63 -14.22 -0.86
C GLY A 64 4.60 -14.72 0.24
N GLU A 65 4.17 -15.78 0.95
CA GLU A 65 4.89 -16.29 2.12
C GLU A 65 6.28 -16.85 1.77
N GLN A 66 6.40 -17.54 0.64
CA GLN A 66 7.65 -18.19 0.28
C GLN A 66 8.79 -17.19 0.05
N ARG A 67 8.52 -16.11 -0.71
CA ARG A 67 9.50 -15.04 -0.94
C ARG A 67 9.81 -14.29 0.34
N SER A 68 8.81 -14.03 1.18
CA SER A 68 9.00 -13.36 2.46
C SER A 68 9.87 -14.18 3.43
N ARG A 69 9.66 -15.50 3.50
CA ARG A 69 10.54 -16.37 4.31
C ARG A 69 12.00 -16.27 3.87
N LYS A 70 12.26 -16.35 2.58
CA LYS A 70 13.64 -16.18 2.05
C LYS A 70 14.18 -14.80 2.39
N PHE A 71 13.42 -13.74 2.15
CA PHE A 71 13.83 -12.37 2.43
C PHE A 71 14.29 -12.20 3.89
N PHE A 72 13.51 -12.68 4.85
CA PHE A 72 13.85 -12.54 6.27
C PHE A 72 14.94 -13.51 6.73
N PHE A 73 14.81 -14.81 6.43
CA PHE A 73 15.76 -15.82 6.95
C PHE A 73 17.14 -15.76 6.28
N GLU A 74 17.21 -15.36 5.03
CA GLU A 74 18.46 -15.14 4.33
C GLU A 74 18.99 -13.71 4.50
N ASN A 75 18.29 -12.87 5.28
CA ASN A 75 18.62 -11.46 5.51
C ASN A 75 18.89 -10.70 4.23
N GLN A 76 18.02 -10.90 3.23
CA GLN A 76 18.20 -10.38 1.88
C GLN A 76 18.10 -8.86 1.81
N ILE A 77 18.74 -8.30 0.80
CA ILE A 77 18.60 -6.93 0.34
C ILE A 77 18.16 -7.01 -1.11
N TRP A 78 17.00 -6.49 -1.43
CA TRP A 78 16.51 -6.41 -2.80
C TRP A 78 16.83 -5.05 -3.39
N SER A 79 17.27 -5.00 -4.65
CA SER A 79 17.29 -3.78 -5.46
C SER A 79 15.86 -3.29 -5.72
N ALA A 80 15.71 -2.10 -6.28
CA ALA A 80 14.42 -1.57 -6.70
C ALA A 80 13.73 -2.50 -7.70
N GLU A 81 14.49 -3.01 -8.67
CA GLU A 81 14.04 -3.93 -9.71
C GLU A 81 13.61 -5.26 -9.12
N GLU A 82 14.44 -5.89 -8.28
CA GLU A 82 14.13 -7.16 -7.61
C GLU A 82 12.87 -7.03 -6.74
N ALA A 83 12.72 -5.91 -6.04
CA ALA A 83 11.55 -5.64 -5.21
C ALA A 83 10.29 -5.39 -6.05
N SER A 84 10.41 -4.76 -7.22
CA SER A 84 9.32 -4.57 -8.17
C SER A 84 8.90 -5.89 -8.81
N GLU A 85 9.84 -6.71 -9.29
CA GLU A 85 9.57 -8.05 -9.81
C GLU A 85 8.92 -8.98 -8.76
N ALA A 86 9.28 -8.77 -7.50
CA ALA A 86 8.66 -9.49 -6.39
C ALA A 86 7.24 -9.00 -6.06
N GLY A 87 6.84 -7.79 -6.46
CA GLY A 87 5.58 -7.15 -6.13
C GLY A 87 5.60 -6.34 -4.83
N ALA A 88 6.80 -6.02 -4.30
CA ALA A 88 6.96 -5.20 -3.11
C ALA A 88 7.07 -3.69 -3.43
N ILE A 89 7.38 -3.34 -4.67
CA ILE A 89 7.39 -1.99 -5.24
C ILE A 89 6.43 -1.98 -6.43
N ASP A 90 5.62 -0.94 -6.53
CA ASP A 90 4.59 -0.82 -7.57
C ASP A 90 5.18 -0.28 -8.88
N GLU A 91 6.14 0.66 -8.81
CA GLU A 91 6.79 1.26 -9.98
C GLU A 91 8.22 1.71 -9.63
N VAL A 92 9.15 1.57 -10.59
CA VAL A 92 10.50 2.15 -10.53
C VAL A 92 10.60 3.23 -11.58
N VAL A 93 11.03 4.43 -11.19
CA VAL A 93 11.17 5.61 -12.05
C VAL A 93 12.52 6.28 -11.82
N GLU A 94 12.98 7.10 -12.75
CA GLU A 94 14.22 7.84 -12.57
C GLU A 94 14.17 8.76 -11.33
N GLU A 95 15.34 9.01 -10.74
CA GLU A 95 15.43 9.69 -9.43
C GLU A 95 14.81 11.10 -9.45
N ASP A 96 14.96 11.82 -10.54
CA ASP A 96 14.40 13.16 -10.74
C ASP A 96 12.88 13.15 -11.00
N GLU A 97 12.32 12.04 -11.42
CA GLU A 97 10.87 11.83 -11.63
C GLU A 97 10.16 11.30 -10.37
N LEU A 98 10.89 10.79 -9.37
CA LEU A 98 10.30 10.07 -8.24
C LEU A 98 9.18 10.85 -7.51
N ILE A 99 9.42 12.13 -7.21
CA ILE A 99 8.45 12.95 -6.49
C ILE A 99 7.28 13.33 -7.39
N SER A 100 7.52 13.74 -8.63
CA SER A 100 6.48 14.11 -9.58
C SER A 100 5.55 12.94 -9.86
N ARG A 101 6.10 11.75 -10.09
CA ARG A 101 5.32 10.53 -10.34
C ARG A 101 4.51 10.09 -9.11
N SER A 102 5.09 10.18 -7.92
CA SER A 102 4.37 9.89 -6.68
C SER A 102 3.18 10.83 -6.45
N LEU A 103 3.34 12.12 -6.74
CA LEU A 103 2.26 13.11 -6.65
C LEU A 103 1.18 12.90 -7.71
N GLU A 104 1.57 12.52 -8.93
CA GLU A 104 0.63 12.18 -10.00
C GLU A 104 -0.28 11.02 -9.56
N ILE A 105 0.28 9.91 -9.08
CA ILE A 105 -0.49 8.76 -8.61
C ILE A 105 -1.42 9.16 -7.43
N ALA A 106 -0.91 9.93 -6.48
CA ALA A 106 -1.71 10.40 -5.36
C ALA A 106 -2.89 11.26 -5.83
N THR A 107 -2.66 12.12 -6.82
CA THR A 107 -3.69 12.98 -7.43
C THR A 107 -4.72 12.14 -8.16
N ASP A 108 -4.28 11.21 -9.01
CA ASP A 108 -5.16 10.33 -9.78
C ASP A 108 -6.05 9.47 -8.89
N TRP A 109 -5.49 8.91 -7.82
CA TRP A 109 -6.27 8.09 -6.89
C TRP A 109 -7.25 8.92 -6.04
N SER A 110 -6.94 10.20 -5.82
CA SER A 110 -7.78 11.10 -5.03
C SER A 110 -8.93 11.75 -5.82
N GLN A 111 -8.93 11.66 -7.16
CA GLN A 111 -9.95 12.32 -8.01
C GLN A 111 -11.36 11.72 -7.89
N TRP A 112 -11.49 10.49 -7.40
CA TRP A 112 -12.75 9.75 -7.36
C TRP A 112 -13.69 10.13 -6.19
N GLY A 113 -13.30 11.12 -5.40
CA GLY A 113 -14.05 11.58 -4.24
C GLY A 113 -13.63 10.91 -2.93
N ASN A 114 -13.81 11.66 -1.84
CA ASN A 114 -13.32 11.25 -0.53
C ASN A 114 -13.99 9.98 -0.01
N HIS A 115 -15.30 9.84 -0.20
CA HIS A 115 -16.04 8.67 0.28
C HIS A 115 -15.54 7.38 -0.38
N PHE A 116 -15.32 7.39 -1.71
CA PHE A 116 -14.80 6.23 -2.44
C PHE A 116 -13.43 5.81 -1.93
N SER A 117 -12.49 6.75 -1.82
CA SER A 117 -11.12 6.48 -1.39
C SER A 117 -11.08 5.95 0.06
N GLU A 118 -11.83 6.57 0.96
CA GLU A 118 -11.93 6.17 2.37
C GLU A 118 -12.56 4.77 2.51
N ALA A 119 -13.71 4.54 1.88
CA ALA A 119 -14.41 3.27 1.94
C ALA A 119 -13.58 2.13 1.35
N THR A 120 -12.97 2.33 0.19
CA THR A 120 -12.12 1.33 -0.48
C THR A 120 -10.92 0.98 0.38
N LYS A 121 -10.21 1.97 0.89
CA LYS A 121 -9.04 1.76 1.76
C LYS A 121 -9.43 1.05 3.05
N HIS A 122 -10.56 1.42 3.66
CA HIS A 122 -11.09 0.74 4.85
C HIS A 122 -11.40 -0.74 4.55
N LEU A 123 -12.16 -1.04 3.51
CA LEU A 123 -12.51 -2.41 3.12
C LEU A 123 -11.27 -3.27 2.87
N LEU A 124 -10.29 -2.76 2.11
CA LEU A 124 -9.02 -3.43 1.87
C LEU A 124 -8.20 -3.64 3.14
N HIS A 125 -8.34 -2.75 4.14
CA HIS A 125 -7.66 -2.91 5.42
C HIS A 125 -8.31 -4.00 6.29
N VAL A 126 -9.64 -4.03 6.39
CA VAL A 126 -10.36 -4.94 7.30
C VAL A 126 -10.61 -6.33 6.70
N GLN A 127 -10.46 -6.53 5.38
CA GLN A 127 -10.72 -7.82 4.72
C GLN A 127 -9.98 -9.00 5.37
N THR A 128 -8.79 -8.76 5.91
CA THR A 128 -7.96 -9.81 6.53
C THR A 128 -8.36 -10.11 7.98
N LEU A 129 -9.25 -9.33 8.56
CA LEU A 129 -9.74 -9.44 9.94
C LEU A 129 -11.15 -10.04 9.99
N ASN A 130 -11.88 -9.99 8.87
CA ASN A 130 -13.27 -10.40 8.77
C ASN A 130 -13.40 -11.78 8.09
N ASP A 131 -14.42 -12.55 8.46
CA ASP A 131 -14.95 -13.57 7.58
C ASP A 131 -15.72 -12.94 6.41
N PHE A 132 -16.02 -13.74 5.39
CA PHE A 132 -16.66 -13.25 4.17
C PHE A 132 -18.03 -12.63 4.41
N GLU A 133 -18.85 -13.22 5.29
CA GLU A 133 -20.19 -12.70 5.61
C GLU A 133 -20.12 -11.33 6.30
N THR A 134 -19.22 -11.20 7.27
CA THR A 134 -18.98 -9.92 7.94
C THR A 134 -18.45 -8.87 6.96
N HIS A 135 -17.56 -9.27 6.05
CA HIS A 135 -17.03 -8.36 5.04
C HIS A 135 -18.12 -7.84 4.10
N LEU A 136 -19.01 -8.68 3.61
CA LEU A 136 -20.16 -8.29 2.78
C LEU A 136 -21.09 -7.29 3.49
N LYS A 137 -21.29 -7.44 4.80
CA LYS A 137 -22.08 -6.49 5.60
C LYS A 137 -21.39 -5.10 5.66
N HIS A 138 -20.06 -5.07 5.77
CA HIS A 138 -19.30 -3.81 5.70
C HIS A 138 -19.44 -3.15 4.32
N GLU A 139 -19.29 -3.92 3.23
CA GLU A 139 -19.50 -3.43 1.87
C GLU A 139 -20.90 -2.86 1.69
N GLN A 140 -21.94 -3.58 2.14
CA GLN A 140 -23.32 -3.13 2.08
C GLN A 140 -23.51 -1.80 2.82
N THR A 141 -23.02 -1.69 4.04
CA THR A 141 -23.13 -0.45 4.83
C THR A 141 -22.49 0.75 4.12
N LEU A 142 -21.31 0.54 3.53
CA LEU A 142 -20.58 1.62 2.85
C LEU A 142 -21.19 2.00 1.51
N ILE A 143 -21.72 1.04 0.74
CA ILE A 143 -22.40 1.35 -0.54
C ILE A 143 -23.76 2.06 -0.29
N GLU A 144 -24.48 1.70 0.76
CA GLU A 144 -25.71 2.41 1.17
C GLU A 144 -25.39 3.86 1.56
N ALA A 145 -24.33 4.09 2.31
CA ALA A 145 -23.85 5.43 2.65
C ALA A 145 -23.46 6.22 1.39
N ALA A 146 -22.75 5.59 0.44
CA ALA A 146 -22.38 6.21 -0.83
C ALA A 146 -23.58 6.72 -1.62
N GLY A 147 -24.70 5.99 -1.60
CA GLY A 147 -25.95 6.36 -2.28
C GLY A 147 -26.54 7.72 -1.83
N THR A 148 -26.12 8.23 -0.69
CA THR A 148 -26.57 9.55 -0.16
C THR A 148 -25.67 10.71 -0.58
N THR A 149 -24.47 10.43 -1.12
CA THR A 149 -23.47 11.45 -1.46
C THR A 149 -23.83 12.26 -2.71
N ILE A 150 -23.26 13.44 -2.83
CA ILE A 150 -23.42 14.29 -4.02
C ILE A 150 -22.69 13.65 -5.20
N GLU A 151 -21.50 13.10 -4.97
CA GLU A 151 -20.68 12.44 -5.97
C GLU A 151 -21.43 11.29 -6.65
N PHE A 152 -22.18 10.48 -5.90
CA PHE A 152 -23.01 9.41 -6.46
C PHE A 152 -24.12 9.97 -7.36
N LYS A 153 -24.84 11.00 -6.91
CA LYS A 153 -25.94 11.62 -7.67
C LYS A 153 -25.44 12.24 -8.97
N ASP A 154 -24.30 12.92 -8.93
CA ASP A 154 -23.66 13.51 -10.11
C ASP A 154 -23.16 12.43 -11.08
N GLY A 155 -22.57 11.36 -10.56
CA GLY A 155 -22.12 10.22 -11.35
C GLY A 155 -23.27 9.53 -12.09
N VAL A 156 -24.38 9.26 -11.41
CA VAL A 156 -25.59 8.67 -12.02
C VAL A 156 -26.15 9.60 -13.10
N SER A 157 -26.22 10.91 -12.86
CA SER A 157 -26.71 11.88 -13.85
C SER A 157 -25.86 11.90 -15.11
N LYS A 158 -24.54 11.80 -14.98
CA LYS A 158 -23.60 11.71 -16.14
C LYS A 158 -23.69 10.37 -16.89
N PHE A 159 -24.01 9.28 -16.19
CA PHE A 159 -24.14 7.97 -16.82
C PHE A 159 -25.45 7.83 -17.61
N LEU A 160 -26.51 8.54 -17.22
CA LEU A 160 -27.82 8.50 -17.85
C LEU A 160 -28.00 9.55 -18.97
N SER A 161 -27.06 10.48 -19.14
CA SER A 161 -27.04 11.51 -20.20
C SER A 161 -26.32 11.02 -21.45
#